data_803bb486dc509f31e4eba9bd5d5262bf
#
_entry.id   803bb486dc509f31e4eba9bd5d5262bf
#
_cell.length_a   1.000
_cell.length_b   1.000
_cell.length_c   1.000
_cell.angle_alpha   90.00
_cell.angle_beta   90.00
_cell.angle_gamma   90.00
#
_symmetry.space_group_name_H-M   'P 1'
#
loop_
_entity.id
_entity.type
_entity.pdbx_description
1 polymer ?
#
loop_
_entity_poly.entity_id
_entity_poly.type
_entity_poly.pdbx_seq_one_letter_code
_entity_poly.pdbx_strand_id
1 'polypeptide(L)'
;MAVERRNPLAGRPLKGVPALPSTPRPSTSRPPTRPARPVVPGPPVLPLVLWPSLLTLGVTLLRLVGELRGWSPQYFSRLPGGGLSPLGITWLAPLVGLYFGWRLGRAGVRSPSPALAFGLPFAALLAGPLLAVLAGRLLRTSWTANYVLWAVVSVVVTAAAFAAWPALGRLLLAYAYAARVPVAIVTAMAVWRSWGTHYDIPPPGFPALPQLGRWLWTGLLPQMTIWVAWTVALGAVFGALGHGAASRRRG
;
A
#
# COMPACT_ATOMS: atom_id res chain seq x y z
N MET A 1 -50.40 -14.67 41.03
CA MET A 1 -51.60 -13.79 41.13
C MET A 1 -51.38 -12.58 40.24
N ALA A 2 -51.84 -12.63 38.99
CA ALA A 2 -51.73 -11.56 38.01
C ALA A 2 -53.05 -10.83 37.95
N VAL A 3 -53.07 -9.55 38.27
CA VAL A 3 -54.26 -8.69 38.24
C VAL A 3 -54.34 -8.09 36.84
N GLU A 4 -55.31 -8.58 36.08
CA GLU A 4 -55.69 -8.11 34.74
C GLU A 4 -56.50 -6.79 34.90
N ARG A 5 -55.92 -5.65 34.57
CA ARG A 5 -56.66 -4.36 34.53
C ARG A 5 -57.37 -4.24 33.19
N ARG A 6 -58.66 -4.49 33.19
CA ARG A 6 -59.57 -4.18 32.06
C ARG A 6 -59.71 -2.65 31.90
N ASN A 7 -59.48 -2.17 30.69
CA ASN A 7 -59.68 -0.78 30.30
C ASN A 7 -61.17 -0.56 29.89
N PRO A 8 -61.94 0.28 30.59
CA PRO A 8 -63.42 0.38 30.40
C PRO A 8 -63.83 1.37 29.30
N LEU A 9 -62.95 1.85 28.43
CA LEU A 9 -63.30 2.88 27.41
C LEU A 9 -63.31 2.40 25.96
N ALA A 10 -63.37 1.10 25.70
CA ALA A 10 -63.58 0.59 24.35
C ALA A 10 -65.10 0.46 24.06
N GLY A 11 -65.69 1.38 23.31
CA GLY A 11 -67.00 1.15 22.71
C GLY A 11 -68.00 2.31 22.79
N ARG A 12 -67.67 3.49 22.31
CA ARG A 12 -68.72 4.42 21.84
C ARG A 12 -68.43 4.83 20.39
N PRO A 13 -69.26 4.44 19.41
CA PRO A 13 -69.18 4.98 18.07
C PRO A 13 -69.68 6.43 18.09
N LEU A 14 -68.81 7.36 17.72
CA LEU A 14 -69.17 8.77 17.46
C LEU A 14 -69.96 8.81 16.15
N LYS A 15 -71.27 8.88 16.21
CA LYS A 15 -72.15 9.22 15.09
C LYS A 15 -71.96 10.69 14.72
N GLY A 16 -71.59 10.94 13.44
CA GLY A 16 -71.80 12.27 12.86
C GLY A 16 -70.60 13.12 12.53
N VAL A 17 -69.42 12.54 12.27
CA VAL A 17 -68.31 13.32 11.66
C VAL A 17 -68.36 13.14 10.13
N PRO A 18 -68.66 14.22 9.34
CA PRO A 18 -68.57 14.12 7.88
C PRO A 18 -67.12 13.78 7.45
N ALA A 19 -66.99 12.80 6.56
CA ALA A 19 -65.68 12.45 5.98
C ALA A 19 -65.07 13.65 5.28
N LEU A 20 -63.91 14.13 5.78
CA LEU A 20 -63.14 15.16 5.08
C LEU A 20 -62.77 14.63 3.69
N PRO A 21 -62.86 15.45 2.63
CA PRO A 21 -62.42 15.02 1.28
C PRO A 21 -60.98 14.62 1.29
N SER A 22 -60.66 13.42 0.83
CA SER A 22 -59.32 12.93 0.71
C SER A 22 -58.51 13.82 -0.26
N THR A 23 -57.66 14.69 0.29
CA THR A 23 -56.68 15.40 -0.54
C THR A 23 -55.81 14.38 -1.27
N PRO A 24 -55.66 14.52 -2.60
CA PRO A 24 -54.76 13.63 -3.34
C PRO A 24 -53.36 13.75 -2.73
N ARG A 25 -52.78 12.63 -2.30
CA ARG A 25 -51.38 12.57 -1.87
C ARG A 25 -50.51 13.09 -3.03
N PRO A 26 -49.64 14.11 -2.83
CA PRO A 26 -48.73 14.52 -3.87
C PRO A 26 -47.91 13.30 -4.26
N SER A 27 -47.92 12.97 -5.56
CA SER A 27 -47.09 11.91 -6.09
C SER A 27 -45.63 12.24 -5.72
N THR A 28 -45.00 11.39 -4.92
CA THR A 28 -43.57 11.49 -4.63
C THR A 28 -42.83 11.21 -5.93
N SER A 29 -42.68 12.26 -6.76
CA SER A 29 -41.79 12.20 -7.89
C SER A 29 -40.39 11.86 -7.39
N ARG A 30 -39.93 10.67 -7.76
CA ARG A 30 -38.58 10.18 -7.49
C ARG A 30 -37.59 11.28 -7.89
N PRO A 31 -36.70 11.76 -6.99
CA PRO A 31 -35.75 12.78 -7.35
C PRO A 31 -34.97 12.31 -8.59
N PRO A 32 -34.71 13.18 -9.57
CA PRO A 32 -34.04 12.79 -10.80
C PRO A 32 -32.71 12.14 -10.44
N THR A 33 -32.52 10.90 -10.88
CA THR A 33 -31.26 10.16 -10.72
C THR A 33 -30.16 11.01 -11.35
N ARG A 34 -29.29 11.51 -10.50
CA ARG A 34 -28.12 12.32 -10.93
C ARG A 34 -27.36 11.51 -11.97
N PRO A 35 -27.15 12.02 -13.20
CA PRO A 35 -26.45 11.26 -14.23
C PRO A 35 -25.09 10.81 -13.70
N ALA A 36 -24.78 9.52 -13.90
CA ALA A 36 -23.48 8.97 -13.50
C ALA A 36 -22.38 9.82 -14.15
N ARG A 37 -21.51 10.39 -13.30
CA ARG A 37 -20.39 11.20 -13.80
C ARG A 37 -19.52 10.32 -14.70
N PRO A 38 -19.11 10.78 -15.90
CA PRO A 38 -18.24 10.01 -16.76
C PRO A 38 -16.97 9.63 -16.01
N VAL A 39 -16.63 8.33 -16.07
CA VAL A 39 -15.37 7.81 -15.51
C VAL A 39 -14.25 8.36 -16.38
N VAL A 40 -13.45 9.28 -15.84
CA VAL A 40 -12.26 9.80 -16.53
C VAL A 40 -11.23 8.67 -16.59
N PRO A 41 -10.82 8.20 -17.79
CA PRO A 41 -9.79 7.19 -17.90
C PRO A 41 -8.50 7.69 -17.24
N GLY A 42 -7.90 6.85 -16.40
CA GLY A 42 -6.62 7.18 -15.79
C GLY A 42 -5.51 7.26 -16.85
N PRO A 43 -4.41 7.99 -16.57
CA PRO A 43 -3.28 8.03 -17.47
C PRO A 43 -2.69 6.64 -17.68
N PRO A 44 -2.06 6.36 -18.85
CA PRO A 44 -1.46 5.06 -19.13
C PRO A 44 -0.36 4.74 -18.11
N VAL A 45 -0.37 3.50 -17.59
CA VAL A 45 0.52 3.06 -16.50
C VAL A 45 1.99 3.03 -16.96
N LEU A 46 2.26 2.40 -18.11
CA LEU A 46 3.61 2.14 -18.59
C LEU A 46 4.47 3.42 -18.74
N PRO A 47 4.03 4.49 -19.41
CA PRO A 47 4.85 5.71 -19.52
C PRO A 47 5.13 6.39 -18.18
N LEU A 48 4.21 6.26 -17.21
CA LEU A 48 4.40 6.84 -15.88
C LEU A 48 5.41 6.06 -15.04
N VAL A 49 5.41 4.73 -15.16
CA VAL A 49 6.26 3.83 -14.36
C VAL A 49 7.66 3.72 -14.95
N LEU A 50 7.82 3.83 -16.26
CA LEU A 50 9.10 3.58 -16.95
C LEU A 50 10.25 4.42 -16.40
N TRP A 51 10.11 5.75 -16.37
CA TRP A 51 11.20 6.64 -15.93
C TRP A 51 11.59 6.46 -14.46
N PRO A 52 10.64 6.38 -13.49
CA PRO A 52 10.99 6.05 -12.11
C PRO A 52 11.70 4.68 -11.98
N SER A 53 11.30 3.69 -12.79
CA SER A 53 11.92 2.37 -12.75
C SER A 53 13.35 2.38 -13.33
N LEU A 54 13.60 3.11 -14.41
CA LEU A 54 14.94 3.29 -14.96
C LEU A 54 15.85 4.04 -13.99
N LEU A 55 15.35 5.08 -13.31
CA LEU A 55 16.08 5.78 -12.25
C LEU A 55 16.45 4.81 -11.13
N THR A 56 15.48 4.01 -10.67
CA THR A 56 15.71 3.03 -9.61
C THR A 56 16.72 1.97 -9.99
N LEU A 57 16.66 1.49 -11.24
CA LEU A 57 17.66 0.57 -11.80
C LEU A 57 19.04 1.22 -11.81
N GLY A 58 19.15 2.48 -12.25
CA GLY A 58 20.40 3.24 -12.24
C GLY A 58 21.02 3.35 -10.84
N VAL A 59 20.19 3.67 -9.83
CA VAL A 59 20.63 3.72 -8.42
C VAL A 59 21.07 2.34 -7.92
N THR A 60 20.35 1.27 -8.28
CA THR A 60 20.71 -0.11 -7.91
C THR A 60 22.06 -0.49 -8.49
N LEU A 61 22.29 -0.22 -9.78
CA LEU A 61 23.56 -0.52 -10.45
C LEU A 61 24.72 0.34 -9.92
N LEU A 62 24.47 1.64 -9.69
CA LEU A 62 25.47 2.54 -9.08
C LEU A 62 25.89 2.03 -7.71
N ARG A 63 24.94 1.61 -6.89
CA ARG A 63 25.21 1.06 -5.58
C ARG A 63 26.03 -0.24 -5.67
N LEU A 64 25.64 -1.15 -6.55
CA LEU A 64 26.37 -2.39 -6.78
C LEU A 64 27.83 -2.10 -7.17
N VAL A 65 28.05 -1.21 -8.14
CA VAL A 65 29.41 -0.83 -8.59
C VAL A 65 30.19 -0.22 -7.45
N GLY A 66 29.60 0.69 -6.67
CA GLY A 66 30.28 1.34 -5.53
C GLY A 66 30.72 0.33 -4.46
N GLU A 67 29.86 -0.67 -4.16
CA GLU A 67 30.20 -1.74 -3.22
C GLU A 67 31.31 -2.67 -3.76
N LEU A 68 31.22 -3.06 -5.03
CA LEU A 68 32.25 -3.89 -5.66
C LEU A 68 33.60 -3.18 -5.74
N ARG A 69 33.59 -1.86 -5.99
CA ARG A 69 34.80 -1.03 -6.06
C ARG A 69 35.31 -0.58 -4.70
N GLY A 70 34.61 -0.90 -3.61
CA GLY A 70 35.01 -0.49 -2.26
C GLY A 70 34.96 1.02 -2.03
N TRP A 71 34.00 1.73 -2.65
CA TRP A 71 33.80 3.16 -2.43
C TRP A 71 33.38 3.44 -0.99
N SER A 72 33.35 4.73 -0.58
CA SER A 72 33.07 5.13 0.79
C SER A 72 31.94 4.34 1.45
N PRO A 73 32.17 3.61 2.57
CA PRO A 73 31.17 2.81 3.25
C PRO A 73 29.97 3.62 3.77
N GLN A 74 30.13 4.93 3.91
CA GLN A 74 29.04 5.84 4.30
C GLN A 74 27.91 5.84 3.27
N TYR A 75 28.25 5.76 1.99
CA TYR A 75 27.28 5.77 0.89
C TYR A 75 27.02 4.37 0.30
N PHE A 76 28.01 3.49 0.38
CA PHE A 76 28.03 2.17 -0.23
C PHE A 76 28.23 1.08 0.84
N SER A 77 27.38 1.11 1.87
CA SER A 77 27.45 0.16 2.97
C SER A 77 27.13 -1.26 2.52
N ARG A 78 28.02 -2.21 2.91
CA ARG A 78 27.85 -3.66 2.70
C ARG A 78 27.09 -4.35 3.83
N LEU A 79 26.51 -3.60 4.78
CA LEU A 79 25.71 -4.18 5.86
C LEU A 79 24.50 -4.95 5.30
N PRO A 80 24.15 -6.10 5.90
CA PRO A 80 22.99 -6.89 5.49
C PRO A 80 21.71 -6.05 5.39
N GLY A 81 20.91 -6.28 4.36
CA GLY A 81 19.70 -5.50 4.10
C GLY A 81 19.94 -4.05 3.66
N GLY A 82 21.20 -3.69 3.41
CA GLY A 82 21.58 -2.38 2.86
C GLY A 82 21.66 -1.24 3.86
N GLY A 83 21.24 -1.43 5.11
CA GLY A 83 21.25 -0.40 6.14
C GLY A 83 20.47 0.85 5.73
N LEU A 84 20.77 1.99 6.40
CA LEU A 84 20.23 3.32 6.06
C LEU A 84 21.11 4.04 5.00
N SER A 85 21.70 3.30 4.06
CA SER A 85 22.55 3.91 3.03
C SER A 85 21.79 4.97 2.23
N PRO A 86 22.33 6.19 2.09
CA PRO A 86 21.71 7.27 1.30
C PRO A 86 21.44 6.88 -0.16
N LEU A 87 22.25 5.98 -0.72
CA LEU A 87 22.10 5.44 -2.07
C LEU A 87 21.24 4.16 -2.13
N GLY A 88 20.41 3.92 -1.11
CA GLY A 88 19.38 2.87 -1.17
C GLY A 88 18.18 3.30 -2.00
N ILE A 89 17.52 2.34 -2.66
CA ILE A 89 16.30 2.61 -3.45
C ILE A 89 15.03 2.80 -2.57
N THR A 90 15.14 2.55 -1.29
CA THR A 90 14.00 2.54 -0.36
C THR A 90 13.36 3.91 -0.22
N TRP A 91 14.17 4.98 -0.16
CA TRP A 91 13.69 6.34 -0.05
C TRP A 91 13.19 6.95 -1.38
N LEU A 92 13.39 6.27 -2.51
CA LEU A 92 12.73 6.67 -3.77
C LEU A 92 11.23 6.47 -3.73
N ALA A 93 10.71 5.56 -2.89
CA ALA A 93 9.28 5.29 -2.77
C ALA A 93 8.45 6.55 -2.44
N PRO A 94 8.81 7.41 -1.45
CA PRO A 94 8.11 8.67 -1.20
C PRO A 94 8.12 9.61 -2.41
N LEU A 95 9.25 9.76 -3.10
CA LEU A 95 9.37 10.66 -4.25
C LEU A 95 8.52 10.19 -5.43
N VAL A 96 8.56 8.90 -5.73
CA VAL A 96 7.76 8.30 -6.79
C VAL A 96 6.27 8.33 -6.43
N GLY A 97 5.93 8.11 -5.15
CA GLY A 97 4.57 8.29 -4.65
C GLY A 97 4.04 9.70 -4.87
N LEU A 98 4.79 10.72 -4.45
CA LEU A 98 4.47 12.13 -4.71
C LEU A 98 4.23 12.40 -6.20
N TYR A 99 5.12 11.91 -7.05
CA TYR A 99 5.02 12.06 -8.50
C TYR A 99 3.74 11.43 -9.05
N PHE A 100 3.43 10.18 -8.70
CA PHE A 100 2.23 9.50 -9.17
C PHE A 100 0.95 10.18 -8.69
N GLY A 101 0.88 10.56 -7.41
CA GLY A 101 -0.25 11.28 -6.86
C GLY A 101 -0.47 12.62 -7.55
N TRP A 102 0.59 13.38 -7.78
CA TRP A 102 0.55 14.64 -8.52
C TRP A 102 0.08 14.44 -9.98
N ARG A 103 0.58 13.42 -10.68
CA ARG A 103 0.16 13.07 -12.05
C ARG A 103 -1.31 12.68 -12.12
N LEU A 104 -1.80 11.87 -11.17
CA LEU A 104 -3.21 11.52 -11.07
C LEU A 104 -4.08 12.76 -10.79
N GLY A 105 -3.66 13.63 -9.88
CA GLY A 105 -4.33 14.89 -9.61
C GLY A 105 -4.40 15.79 -10.85
N ARG A 106 -3.29 15.91 -11.60
CA ARG A 106 -3.24 16.65 -12.87
C ARG A 106 -4.12 16.03 -13.97
N ALA A 107 -4.30 14.73 -13.98
CA ALA A 107 -5.20 14.04 -14.90
C ALA A 107 -6.68 14.09 -14.47
N GLY A 108 -7.01 14.73 -13.33
CA GLY A 108 -8.38 14.80 -12.83
C GLY A 108 -8.88 13.53 -12.16
N VAL A 109 -8.02 12.52 -11.97
CA VAL A 109 -8.37 11.27 -11.28
C VAL A 109 -8.46 11.55 -9.78
N ARG A 110 -9.66 11.42 -9.22
CA ARG A 110 -9.90 11.69 -7.80
C ARG A 110 -9.65 10.46 -6.95
N SER A 111 -9.18 10.68 -5.72
CA SER A 111 -9.22 9.66 -4.68
C SER A 111 -10.68 9.42 -4.26
N PRO A 112 -11.10 8.17 -4.00
CA PRO A 112 -12.43 7.88 -3.45
C PRO A 112 -12.69 8.59 -2.13
N SER A 113 -11.69 8.62 -1.25
CA SER A 113 -11.69 9.34 0.01
C SER A 113 -10.27 9.83 0.32
N PRO A 114 -10.02 11.15 0.39
CA PRO A 114 -8.68 11.67 0.74
C PRO A 114 -8.18 11.20 2.10
N ALA A 115 -9.08 11.10 3.10
CA ALA A 115 -8.74 10.63 4.43
C ALA A 115 -8.31 9.15 4.41
N LEU A 116 -9.03 8.28 3.69
CA LEU A 116 -8.66 6.87 3.56
C LEU A 116 -7.41 6.69 2.71
N ALA A 117 -7.25 7.47 1.64
CA ALA A 117 -6.08 7.39 0.77
C ALA A 117 -4.76 7.68 1.48
N PHE A 118 -4.79 8.53 2.51
CA PHE A 118 -3.64 8.79 3.38
C PHE A 118 -3.65 7.87 4.61
N GLY A 119 -4.77 7.83 5.35
CA GLY A 119 -4.82 7.23 6.68
C GLY A 119 -4.68 5.71 6.68
N LEU A 120 -5.28 5.01 5.72
CA LEU A 120 -5.22 3.54 5.70
C LEU A 120 -3.83 3.01 5.36
N PRO A 121 -3.11 3.50 4.32
CA PRO A 121 -1.72 3.11 4.09
C PRO A 121 -0.78 3.52 5.23
N PHE A 122 -0.98 4.68 5.83
CA PHE A 122 -0.19 5.15 6.97
C PHE A 122 -0.37 4.24 8.19
N ALA A 123 -1.61 3.93 8.55
CA ALA A 123 -1.91 3.00 9.64
C ALA A 123 -1.35 1.59 9.38
N ALA A 124 -1.50 1.07 8.15
CA ALA A 124 -0.97 -0.23 7.76
C ALA A 124 0.56 -0.27 7.80
N LEU A 125 1.24 0.81 7.40
CA LEU A 125 2.69 0.93 7.43
C LEU A 125 3.25 0.92 8.86
N LEU A 126 2.52 1.45 9.84
CA LEU A 126 2.92 1.45 11.24
C LEU A 126 2.48 0.16 11.96
N ALA A 127 1.21 -0.21 11.82
CA ALA A 127 0.64 -1.35 12.54
C ALA A 127 1.16 -2.69 12.01
N GLY A 128 1.36 -2.83 10.70
CA GLY A 128 1.80 -4.08 10.09
C GLY A 128 3.13 -4.59 10.67
N PRO A 129 4.23 -3.81 10.55
CA PRO A 129 5.51 -4.19 11.15
C PRO A 129 5.45 -4.39 12.66
N LEU A 130 4.71 -3.53 13.38
CA LEU A 130 4.54 -3.67 14.83
C LEU A 130 3.89 -5.01 15.19
N LEU A 131 2.79 -5.36 14.52
CA LEU A 131 2.09 -6.63 14.73
C LEU A 131 2.97 -7.83 14.36
N ALA A 132 3.74 -7.74 13.27
CA ALA A 132 4.66 -8.81 12.89
C ALA A 132 5.74 -9.04 13.96
N VAL A 133 6.34 -7.97 14.49
CA VAL A 133 7.35 -8.06 15.55
C VAL A 133 6.75 -8.60 16.84
N LEU A 134 5.59 -8.09 17.27
CA LEU A 134 4.92 -8.54 18.48
C LEU A 134 4.50 -10.01 18.38
N ALA A 135 3.86 -10.41 17.29
CA ALA A 135 3.45 -11.78 17.06
C ALA A 135 4.66 -12.72 17.00
N GLY A 136 5.72 -12.35 16.30
CA GLY A 136 6.95 -13.12 16.24
C GLY A 136 7.58 -13.36 17.62
N ARG A 137 7.60 -12.34 18.48
CA ARG A 137 8.12 -12.44 19.86
C ARG A 137 7.21 -13.26 20.77
N LEU A 138 5.90 -12.99 20.77
CA LEU A 138 4.94 -13.67 21.64
C LEU A 138 4.80 -15.16 21.31
N LEU A 139 4.76 -15.47 20.01
CA LEU A 139 4.62 -16.85 19.53
C LEU A 139 5.96 -17.60 19.47
N ARG A 140 7.08 -16.91 19.78
CA ARG A 140 8.44 -17.49 19.71
C ARG A 140 8.68 -18.21 18.38
N THR A 141 8.28 -17.56 17.28
CA THR A 141 8.34 -18.17 15.95
C THR A 141 9.77 -18.57 15.56
N SER A 142 9.91 -19.69 14.85
CA SER A 142 11.15 -19.99 14.15
C SER A 142 11.45 -18.91 13.09
N TRP A 143 12.70 -18.83 12.63
CA TRP A 143 13.05 -17.85 11.60
C TRP A 143 12.19 -18.01 10.32
N THR A 144 11.89 -19.25 9.90
CA THR A 144 11.03 -19.54 8.75
C THR A 144 9.61 -19.02 8.98
N ALA A 145 9.01 -19.34 10.14
CA ALA A 145 7.67 -18.88 10.49
C ALA A 145 7.61 -17.35 10.59
N ASN A 146 8.68 -16.72 11.08
CA ASN A 146 8.77 -15.27 11.12
C ASN A 146 8.80 -14.66 9.70
N TYR A 147 9.54 -15.23 8.76
CA TYR A 147 9.52 -14.77 7.36
C TYR A 147 8.14 -14.93 6.71
N VAL A 148 7.46 -16.05 6.94
CA VAL A 148 6.08 -16.26 6.47
C VAL A 148 5.14 -15.22 7.08
N LEU A 149 5.25 -14.95 8.37
CA LEU A 149 4.46 -13.91 9.04
C LEU A 149 4.67 -12.53 8.39
N TRP A 150 5.93 -12.15 8.15
CA TRP A 150 6.24 -10.89 7.45
C TRP A 150 5.70 -10.85 6.02
N ALA A 151 5.73 -11.96 5.29
CA ALA A 151 5.16 -12.05 3.96
C ALA A 151 3.63 -11.86 3.99
N VAL A 152 2.92 -12.50 4.92
CA VAL A 152 1.47 -12.36 5.11
C VAL A 152 1.11 -10.91 5.46
N VAL A 153 1.80 -10.32 6.45
CA VAL A 153 1.60 -8.91 6.83
C VAL A 153 1.84 -7.99 5.62
N SER A 154 2.85 -8.27 4.81
CA SER A 154 3.16 -7.48 3.61
C SER A 154 2.04 -7.53 2.57
N VAL A 155 1.40 -8.67 2.37
CA VAL A 155 0.22 -8.80 1.50
C VAL A 155 -0.92 -7.95 2.03
N VAL A 156 -1.21 -8.00 3.33
CA VAL A 156 -2.26 -7.21 3.97
C VAL A 156 -1.98 -5.70 3.84
N VAL A 157 -0.75 -5.27 4.09
CA VAL A 157 -0.32 -3.86 3.95
C VAL A 157 -0.48 -3.38 2.50
N THR A 158 -0.08 -4.20 1.53
CA THR A 158 -0.24 -3.90 0.10
C THR A 158 -1.72 -3.80 -0.29
N ALA A 159 -2.54 -4.75 0.17
CA ALA A 159 -3.97 -4.77 -0.08
C ALA A 159 -4.69 -3.56 0.52
N ALA A 160 -4.33 -3.13 1.73
CA ALA A 160 -4.85 -1.94 2.38
C ALA A 160 -4.55 -0.67 1.57
N ALA A 161 -3.31 -0.51 1.12
CA ALA A 161 -2.92 0.62 0.28
C ALA A 161 -3.65 0.63 -1.07
N PHE A 162 -3.83 -0.54 -1.68
CA PHE A 162 -4.58 -0.70 -2.93
C PHE A 162 -6.08 -0.39 -2.75
N ALA A 163 -6.69 -0.90 -1.68
CA ALA A 163 -8.10 -0.65 -1.36
C ALA A 163 -8.38 0.83 -1.08
N ALA A 164 -7.45 1.54 -0.45
CA ALA A 164 -7.57 2.96 -0.14
C ALA A 164 -7.70 3.83 -1.41
N TRP A 165 -6.93 3.51 -2.46
CA TRP A 165 -6.99 4.19 -3.74
C TRP A 165 -6.47 3.31 -4.90
N PRO A 166 -7.36 2.55 -5.57
CA PRO A 166 -6.95 1.56 -6.59
C PRO A 166 -6.17 2.15 -7.78
N ALA A 167 -6.46 3.39 -8.19
CA ALA A 167 -5.74 4.01 -9.31
C ALA A 167 -4.26 4.27 -8.96
N LEU A 168 -3.98 4.78 -7.77
CA LEU A 168 -2.62 4.97 -7.26
C LEU A 168 -1.97 3.62 -6.95
N GLY A 169 -2.71 2.69 -6.33
CA GLY A 169 -2.23 1.35 -6.00
C GLY A 169 -1.69 0.60 -7.22
N ARG A 170 -2.38 0.68 -8.38
CA ARG A 170 -1.91 0.07 -9.64
C ARG A 170 -0.56 0.62 -10.11
N LEU A 171 -0.38 1.95 -10.07
CA LEU A 171 0.88 2.59 -10.44
C LEU A 171 2.02 2.17 -9.51
N LEU A 172 1.76 2.22 -8.19
CA LEU A 172 2.74 1.87 -7.18
C LEU A 172 3.11 0.38 -7.22
N LEU A 173 2.15 -0.51 -7.44
CA LEU A 173 2.41 -1.94 -7.54
C LEU A 173 3.24 -2.27 -8.79
N ALA A 174 2.89 -1.69 -9.94
CA ALA A 174 3.66 -1.84 -11.16
C ALA A 174 5.10 -1.33 -11.00
N TYR A 175 5.26 -0.14 -10.40
CA TYR A 175 6.58 0.41 -10.08
C TYR A 175 7.34 -0.45 -9.07
N ALA A 176 6.68 -0.92 -8.00
CA ALA A 176 7.33 -1.73 -6.98
C ALA A 176 7.94 -2.99 -7.58
N TYR A 177 7.20 -3.73 -8.40
CA TYR A 177 7.76 -4.91 -9.07
C TYR A 177 8.84 -4.55 -10.10
N ALA A 178 8.65 -3.51 -10.91
CA ALA A 178 9.67 -3.05 -11.86
C ALA A 178 10.99 -2.64 -11.18
N ALA A 179 10.90 -2.09 -9.95
CA ALA A 179 12.05 -1.73 -9.14
C ALA A 179 12.70 -2.94 -8.44
N ARG A 180 11.90 -3.93 -7.99
CA ARG A 180 12.40 -5.02 -7.13
C ARG A 180 12.84 -6.27 -7.89
N VAL A 181 12.29 -6.54 -9.06
CA VAL A 181 12.74 -7.67 -9.90
C VAL A 181 14.23 -7.54 -10.26
N PRO A 182 14.74 -6.40 -10.75
CA PRO A 182 16.17 -6.24 -10.98
C PRO A 182 17.03 -6.46 -9.73
N VAL A 183 16.57 -6.01 -8.56
CA VAL A 183 17.28 -6.22 -7.29
C VAL A 183 17.35 -7.72 -6.96
N ALA A 184 16.25 -8.46 -7.14
CA ALA A 184 16.23 -9.91 -6.92
C ALA A 184 17.20 -10.64 -7.85
N ILE A 185 17.32 -10.19 -9.11
CA ILE A 185 18.29 -10.73 -10.08
C ILE A 185 19.71 -10.41 -9.63
N VAL A 186 20.01 -9.17 -9.25
CA VAL A 186 21.32 -8.77 -8.72
C VAL A 186 21.68 -9.60 -7.48
N THR A 187 20.73 -9.81 -6.57
CA THR A 187 20.92 -10.66 -5.38
C THR A 187 21.23 -12.12 -5.77
N ALA A 188 20.54 -12.67 -6.78
CA ALA A 188 20.89 -13.99 -7.31
C ALA A 188 22.35 -14.03 -7.74
N MET A 189 22.74 -13.12 -8.63
CA MET A 189 24.11 -13.05 -9.15
C MET A 189 25.15 -12.90 -8.02
N ALA A 190 24.86 -12.04 -7.03
CA ALA A 190 25.74 -11.81 -5.90
C ALA A 190 25.90 -13.08 -5.04
N VAL A 191 24.81 -13.80 -4.75
CA VAL A 191 24.84 -15.05 -3.98
C VAL A 191 25.63 -16.14 -4.70
N TRP A 192 25.43 -16.32 -6.03
CA TRP A 192 26.14 -17.35 -6.80
C TRP A 192 27.63 -17.02 -7.01
N ARG A 193 27.98 -15.73 -7.05
CA ARG A 193 29.36 -15.28 -7.25
C ARG A 193 30.09 -14.90 -5.96
N SER A 194 29.41 -14.89 -4.83
CA SER A 194 29.95 -14.51 -3.50
C SER A 194 30.69 -13.16 -3.56
N TRP A 195 29.96 -12.11 -3.99
CA TRP A 195 30.54 -10.78 -4.19
C TRP A 195 30.91 -10.05 -2.90
N GLY A 196 30.41 -10.49 -1.74
CA GLY A 196 30.63 -9.84 -0.45
C GLY A 196 29.99 -8.44 -0.37
N THR A 197 28.84 -8.29 -1.00
CA THR A 197 28.03 -7.06 -1.02
C THR A 197 26.82 -7.20 -0.10
N HIS A 198 26.10 -6.12 0.18
CA HIS A 198 24.85 -6.23 0.95
C HIS A 198 23.78 -7.10 0.28
N TYR A 199 23.95 -7.41 -1.01
CA TYR A 199 23.02 -8.28 -1.75
C TYR A 199 23.18 -9.76 -1.39
N ASP A 200 24.38 -10.20 -0.99
CA ASP A 200 24.68 -11.61 -0.71
C ASP A 200 25.08 -11.89 0.74
N ILE A 201 25.36 -10.88 1.55
CA ILE A 201 25.66 -11.05 2.96
C ILE A 201 24.34 -11.30 3.72
N PRO A 202 24.15 -12.48 4.34
CA PRO A 202 22.93 -12.78 5.08
C PRO A 202 22.86 -11.97 6.40
N PRO A 203 21.65 -11.71 6.93
CA PRO A 203 21.51 -11.06 8.22
C PRO A 203 22.07 -11.94 9.37
N PRO A 204 22.48 -11.31 10.49
CA PRO A 204 22.97 -12.06 11.65
C PRO A 204 21.97 -13.13 12.12
N GLY A 205 22.48 -14.31 12.47
CA GLY A 205 21.64 -15.43 12.92
C GLY A 205 20.90 -16.17 11.80
N PHE A 206 21.13 -15.80 10.53
CA PHE A 206 20.57 -16.55 9.41
C PHE A 206 21.23 -17.95 9.31
N PRO A 207 20.42 -19.02 9.14
CA PRO A 207 20.99 -20.37 9.06
C PRO A 207 21.84 -20.58 7.81
N ALA A 208 22.81 -21.48 7.91
CA ALA A 208 23.59 -21.89 6.75
C ALA A 208 22.68 -22.66 5.79
N LEU A 209 22.45 -22.11 4.60
CA LEU A 209 21.66 -22.72 3.54
C LEU A 209 22.45 -22.80 2.26
N PRO A 210 22.14 -23.79 1.38
CA PRO A 210 22.62 -23.78 0.00
C PRO A 210 22.29 -22.49 -0.72
N GLN A 211 23.04 -22.15 -1.77
CA GLN A 211 22.90 -20.88 -2.50
C GLN A 211 21.47 -20.58 -2.93
N LEU A 212 20.75 -21.56 -3.47
CA LEU A 212 19.34 -21.39 -3.86
C LEU A 212 18.47 -21.03 -2.66
N GLY A 213 18.60 -21.75 -1.55
CA GLY A 213 17.85 -21.45 -0.32
C GLY A 213 18.19 -20.08 0.24
N ARG A 214 19.48 -19.72 0.28
CA ARG A 214 19.93 -18.38 0.67
C ARG A 214 19.30 -17.30 -0.19
N TRP A 215 19.36 -17.41 -1.52
CA TRP A 215 18.75 -16.45 -2.43
C TRP A 215 17.23 -16.37 -2.26
N LEU A 216 16.54 -17.49 -2.15
CA LEU A 216 15.08 -17.49 -1.96
C LEU A 216 14.68 -16.72 -0.70
N TRP A 217 15.32 -16.98 0.42
CA TRP A 217 14.93 -16.41 1.72
C TRP A 217 15.49 -15.01 1.99
N THR A 218 16.69 -14.65 1.51
CA THR A 218 17.26 -13.32 1.76
C THR A 218 17.09 -12.37 0.58
N GLY A 219 16.88 -12.88 -0.64
CA GLY A 219 16.73 -12.13 -1.88
C GLY A 219 15.29 -12.12 -2.38
N LEU A 220 14.87 -13.20 -3.03
CA LEU A 220 13.62 -13.22 -3.79
C LEU A 220 12.38 -12.92 -2.94
N LEU A 221 12.15 -13.71 -1.89
CA LEU A 221 10.94 -13.55 -1.05
C LEU A 221 10.82 -12.16 -0.41
N PRO A 222 11.84 -11.63 0.29
CA PRO A 222 11.75 -10.28 0.83
C PRO A 222 11.54 -9.20 -0.24
N GLN A 223 12.22 -9.31 -1.40
CA GLN A 223 12.08 -8.32 -2.46
C GLN A 223 10.66 -8.34 -3.06
N MET A 224 10.06 -9.51 -3.24
CA MET A 224 8.74 -9.66 -3.86
C MET A 224 7.57 -9.44 -2.89
N THR A 225 7.81 -9.41 -1.57
CA THR A 225 6.78 -9.24 -0.55
C THR A 225 7.03 -8.00 0.31
N ILE A 226 8.00 -8.05 1.22
CA ILE A 226 8.25 -7.02 2.24
C ILE A 226 8.59 -5.68 1.59
N TRP A 227 9.52 -5.68 0.64
CA TRP A 227 9.96 -4.46 -0.02
C TRP A 227 8.93 -3.91 -1.02
N VAL A 228 8.13 -4.77 -1.65
CA VAL A 228 6.95 -4.33 -2.44
C VAL A 228 5.94 -3.64 -1.54
N ALA A 229 5.58 -4.25 -0.40
CA ALA A 229 4.65 -3.66 0.55
C ALA A 229 5.12 -2.30 1.08
N TRP A 230 6.40 -2.20 1.47
CA TRP A 230 7.03 -0.94 1.87
C TRP A 230 6.90 0.12 0.76
N THR A 231 7.27 -0.24 -0.46
CA THR A 231 7.23 0.70 -1.61
C THR A 231 5.81 1.17 -1.89
N VAL A 232 4.83 0.26 -1.87
CA VAL A 232 3.42 0.57 -2.15
C VAL A 232 2.81 1.41 -1.02
N ALA A 233 2.98 1.01 0.24
CA ALA A 233 2.35 1.71 1.36
C ALA A 233 2.96 3.11 1.56
N LEU A 234 4.30 3.21 1.59
CA LEU A 234 4.97 4.51 1.71
C LEU A 234 4.69 5.40 0.51
N GLY A 235 4.73 4.83 -0.70
CA GLY A 235 4.35 5.54 -1.92
C GLY A 235 2.89 6.01 -1.92
N ALA A 236 1.97 5.25 -1.34
CA ALA A 236 0.56 5.63 -1.23
C ALA A 236 0.36 6.83 -0.28
N VAL A 237 1.03 6.83 0.89
CA VAL A 237 1.01 7.96 1.83
C VAL A 237 1.46 9.25 1.13
N PHE A 238 2.63 9.23 0.49
CA PHE A 238 3.17 10.39 -0.20
C PHE A 238 2.39 10.72 -1.49
N GLY A 239 1.81 9.72 -2.16
CA GLY A 239 0.93 9.92 -3.30
C GLY A 239 -0.35 10.67 -2.95
N ALA A 240 -0.94 10.40 -1.79
CA ALA A 240 -2.08 11.18 -1.29
C ALA A 240 -1.70 12.66 -1.07
N LEU A 241 -0.51 12.95 -0.54
CA LEU A 241 0.02 14.30 -0.38
C LEU A 241 0.24 14.99 -1.74
N GLY A 242 0.87 14.30 -2.68
CA GLY A 242 1.11 14.80 -4.04
C GLY A 242 -0.19 15.16 -4.78
N HIS A 243 -1.22 14.33 -4.63
CA HIS A 243 -2.55 14.59 -5.17
C HIS A 243 -3.19 15.84 -4.54
N GLY A 244 -3.12 15.98 -3.21
CA GLY A 244 -3.64 17.15 -2.50
C GLY A 244 -2.99 18.44 -2.97
N ALA A 245 -1.68 18.45 -3.21
CA ALA A 245 -0.94 19.60 -3.75
C ALA A 245 -1.37 19.96 -5.18
N ALA A 246 -1.62 18.96 -6.04
CA ALA A 246 -2.10 19.18 -7.40
C ALA A 246 -3.54 19.74 -7.46
N SER A 247 -4.39 19.28 -6.53
CA SER A 247 -5.80 19.70 -6.48
C SER A 247 -5.98 21.16 -6.04
N ARG A 248 -5.14 21.62 -5.09
CA ARG A 248 -5.17 23.02 -4.58
C ARG A 248 -4.79 24.06 -5.64
N ARG A 249 -4.01 23.69 -6.66
CA ARG A 249 -3.60 24.61 -7.74
C ARG A 249 -4.67 24.78 -8.85
N ARG A 250 -5.80 24.08 -8.75
CA ARG A 250 -6.90 24.12 -9.71
C ARG A 250 -8.15 24.85 -9.19
N GLY A 251 -8.22 25.15 -7.91
CA GLY A 251 -9.24 25.97 -7.27
C GLY A 251 -8.73 27.39 -7.03
#